data_bc3fb329c4ceee150f3a556caaedc1e3
#
_entry.id   bc3fb329c4ceee150f3a556caaedc1e3
#
_cell.length_a   1.000
_cell.length_b   1.000
_cell.length_c   1.000
_cell.angle_alpha   90.00
_cell.angle_beta   90.00
_cell.angle_gamma   90.00
#
_symmetry.space_group_name_H-M   'P 1'
#
loop_
_entity.id
_entity.type
_entity.pdbx_description
1 polymer ?
#
loop_
_entity_poly.entity_id
_entity_poly.type
_entity_poly.pdbx_seq_one_letter_code
_entity_poly.pdbx_strand_id
1 'polypeptide(L)'
;MKRVFMSISAATAMLLSGCASDPVNLHYYLLHSPSKVVKKEQRAATAHIRFNRIALPDYLKQRGLAMQTGPATVFFSSSHVWAEPLASGLVQSLSESLWQEQHIDVIPNGVYEHLTVHDVAIHVDDLIATNNNEVVLKGHFWLYPATAEPVMQRFDYRRELTADGFEHAVINMRELVTLLAADVAKSVSDVK
;
A
#
# COMPACT_ATOMS: atom_id res chain seq x y z
N MET A 1 15.38 65.04 -15.35
CA MET A 1 15.84 63.68 -15.70
C MET A 1 16.20 62.80 -14.48
N LYS A 2 16.92 63.27 -13.46
CA LYS A 2 17.29 62.47 -12.27
C LYS A 2 16.07 61.95 -11.45
N ARG A 3 14.96 62.70 -11.36
CA ARG A 3 13.74 62.30 -10.59
C ARG A 3 12.92 61.21 -11.26
N VAL A 4 12.92 61.09 -12.58
CA VAL A 4 12.21 60.07 -13.35
C VAL A 4 12.92 58.72 -13.24
N PHE A 5 14.24 58.70 -13.25
CA PHE A 5 15.04 57.46 -13.07
C PHE A 5 14.85 56.88 -11.67
N MET A 6 14.72 57.72 -10.63
CA MET A 6 14.53 57.24 -9.25
C MET A 6 13.13 56.62 -9.04
N SER A 7 12.11 57.10 -9.75
CA SER A 7 10.73 56.52 -9.69
C SER A 7 10.60 55.18 -10.40
N ILE A 8 11.34 54.96 -11.48
CA ILE A 8 11.33 53.68 -12.22
C ILE A 8 12.05 52.58 -11.41
N SER A 9 13.16 52.90 -10.72
CA SER A 9 13.87 51.94 -9.85
C SER A 9 13.03 51.45 -8.67
N ALA A 10 12.18 52.31 -8.06
CA ALA A 10 11.30 51.93 -6.95
C ALA A 10 10.15 51.05 -7.40
N ALA A 11 9.60 51.27 -8.60
CA ALA A 11 8.52 50.43 -9.17
C ALA A 11 9.01 49.00 -9.55
N THR A 12 10.24 48.86 -10.02
CA THR A 12 10.82 47.56 -10.37
C THR A 12 11.13 46.70 -9.14
N ALA A 13 11.48 47.31 -8.00
CA ALA A 13 11.73 46.58 -6.75
C ALA A 13 10.46 45.96 -6.13
N MET A 14 9.27 46.49 -6.39
CA MET A 14 8.00 45.95 -5.88
C MET A 14 7.49 44.75 -6.66
N LEU A 15 7.97 44.47 -7.87
CA LEU A 15 7.55 43.35 -8.68
C LEU A 15 8.31 42.03 -8.35
N LEU A 16 9.33 42.09 -7.50
CA LEU A 16 10.14 40.93 -7.08
C LEU A 16 9.72 40.33 -5.73
N SER A 17 8.64 40.79 -5.11
CA SER A 17 8.04 40.11 -3.97
C SER A 17 7.28 38.88 -4.45
N GLY A 18 8.01 37.89 -5.02
CA GLY A 18 7.50 36.58 -5.40
C GLY A 18 6.95 35.89 -4.17
N CYS A 19 5.78 35.24 -4.32
CA CYS A 19 5.15 34.42 -3.32
C CYS A 19 6.12 33.32 -2.84
N ALA A 20 6.77 33.53 -1.72
CA ALA A 20 7.39 32.46 -0.96
C ALA A 20 6.25 31.68 -0.30
N SER A 21 5.72 30.66 -1.00
CA SER A 21 4.86 29.68 -0.35
C SER A 21 5.72 28.88 0.63
N ASP A 22 5.23 28.73 1.85
CA ASP A 22 5.90 27.87 2.83
C ASP A 22 6.10 26.46 2.25
N PRO A 23 7.28 25.86 2.43
CA PRO A 23 7.53 24.52 1.93
C PRO A 23 6.57 23.53 2.58
N VAL A 24 5.86 22.74 1.78
CA VAL A 24 4.99 21.67 2.28
C VAL A 24 5.86 20.62 2.96
N ASN A 25 5.67 20.42 4.26
CA ASN A 25 6.34 19.33 4.99
C ASN A 25 5.68 18.00 4.63
N LEU A 26 6.38 17.15 3.89
CA LEU A 26 5.88 15.85 3.44
C LEU A 26 6.16 14.75 4.49
N HIS A 27 5.12 14.03 4.86
CA HIS A 27 5.17 12.83 5.68
C HIS A 27 5.05 11.60 4.78
N TYR A 28 6.07 10.72 4.83
CA TYR A 28 6.14 9.53 3.99
C TYR A 28 5.74 8.30 4.77
N TYR A 29 4.88 7.48 4.17
CA TYR A 29 4.36 6.27 4.77
C TYR A 29 4.74 5.04 3.95
N LEU A 30 5.06 3.95 4.65
CA LEU A 30 5.30 2.62 4.08
C LEU A 30 4.17 1.69 4.53
N LEU A 31 3.70 0.82 3.65
CA LEU A 31 2.71 -0.19 4.05
C LEU A 31 3.37 -1.39 4.74
N HIS A 32 4.59 -1.77 4.38
CA HIS A 32 5.38 -2.77 5.11
C HIS A 32 6.05 -2.16 6.35
N SER A 33 6.58 -2.99 7.25
CA SER A 33 7.24 -2.52 8.48
C SER A 33 8.75 -2.82 8.45
N PRO A 34 9.61 -1.85 8.09
CA PRO A 34 11.06 -2.07 7.99
C PRO A 34 11.73 -2.39 9.34
N SER A 35 11.05 -2.11 10.47
CA SER A 35 11.56 -2.36 11.82
C SER A 35 11.24 -3.75 12.36
N LYS A 36 10.40 -4.53 11.66
CA LYS A 36 10.10 -5.91 12.06
C LYS A 36 11.34 -6.78 11.86
N VAL A 37 11.95 -7.21 12.95
CA VAL A 37 13.13 -8.10 12.90
C VAL A 37 12.69 -9.46 12.35
N VAL A 38 13.11 -9.78 11.14
CA VAL A 38 12.98 -11.14 10.61
C VAL A 38 13.91 -12.03 11.42
N LYS A 39 13.36 -12.86 12.29
CA LYS A 39 14.16 -13.93 12.93
C LYS A 39 14.75 -14.79 11.82
N LYS A 40 16.08 -14.88 11.80
CA LYS A 40 16.81 -15.71 10.84
C LYS A 40 16.65 -17.18 11.24
N GLU A 41 15.43 -17.71 11.15
CA GLU A 41 15.19 -19.13 11.31
C GLU A 41 15.47 -19.82 9.97
N GLN A 42 16.38 -20.77 9.97
CA GLN A 42 16.62 -21.66 8.83
C GLN A 42 15.49 -22.72 8.76
N ARG A 43 14.25 -22.28 8.61
CA ARG A 43 13.15 -23.19 8.33
C ARG A 43 12.95 -23.28 6.82
N ALA A 44 12.76 -24.50 6.33
CA ALA A 44 12.34 -24.70 4.95
C ALA A 44 10.95 -24.09 4.74
N ALA A 45 10.74 -23.47 3.59
CA ALA A 45 9.42 -22.99 3.22
C ALA A 45 8.42 -24.15 3.12
N THR A 46 7.22 -23.96 3.61
CA THR A 46 6.14 -24.95 3.53
C THR A 46 5.51 -25.01 2.14
N ALA A 47 5.52 -23.89 1.43
CA ALA A 47 5.08 -23.74 0.05
C ALA A 47 5.76 -22.53 -0.60
N HIS A 48 5.70 -22.47 -1.93
CA HIS A 48 6.18 -21.33 -2.70
C HIS A 48 5.03 -20.74 -3.49
N ILE A 49 4.85 -19.42 -3.42
CA ILE A 49 3.88 -18.69 -4.23
C ILE A 49 4.55 -17.59 -5.02
N ARG A 50 3.84 -17.07 -6.01
CA ARG A 50 4.26 -15.92 -6.78
C ARG A 50 3.07 -14.99 -7.02
N PHE A 51 3.23 -13.72 -6.69
CA PHE A 51 2.27 -12.70 -7.06
C PHE A 51 2.48 -12.34 -8.54
N ASN A 52 1.68 -12.94 -9.43
CA ASN A 52 1.75 -12.66 -10.86
C ASN A 52 1.07 -11.32 -11.21
N ARG A 53 0.11 -10.88 -10.40
CA ARG A 53 -0.60 -9.61 -10.59
C ARG A 53 -1.17 -9.08 -9.27
N ILE A 54 -0.95 -7.76 -9.02
CA ILE A 54 -1.70 -6.99 -8.04
C ILE A 54 -2.36 -5.82 -8.77
N ALA A 55 -3.69 -5.84 -8.85
CA ALA A 55 -4.49 -4.81 -9.47
C ALA A 55 -5.08 -3.89 -8.41
N LEU A 56 -4.90 -2.58 -8.59
CA LEU A 56 -5.45 -1.53 -7.75
C LEU A 56 -6.35 -0.62 -8.59
N PRO A 57 -7.44 -0.08 -8.04
CA PRO A 57 -8.18 1.00 -8.66
C PRO A 57 -7.31 2.26 -8.80
N ASP A 58 -7.65 3.13 -9.76
CA ASP A 58 -6.78 4.27 -10.09
C ASP A 58 -6.61 5.26 -8.95
N TYR A 59 -7.61 5.39 -8.08
CA TYR A 59 -7.50 6.29 -6.92
C TYR A 59 -6.45 5.82 -5.90
N LEU A 60 -6.15 4.52 -5.80
CA LEU A 60 -5.10 3.96 -4.95
C LEU A 60 -3.70 4.01 -5.60
N LYS A 61 -3.61 4.37 -6.88
CA LYS A 61 -2.33 4.58 -7.55
C LYS A 61 -1.78 5.99 -7.35
N GLN A 62 -2.58 6.88 -6.72
CA GLN A 62 -2.16 8.24 -6.39
C GLN A 62 -1.11 8.22 -5.28
N ARG A 63 -0.21 9.21 -5.30
CA ARG A 63 0.83 9.34 -4.27
C ARG A 63 0.28 9.74 -2.91
N GLY A 64 -0.72 10.63 -2.88
CA GLY A 64 -1.36 11.07 -1.63
C GLY A 64 -2.16 9.96 -0.97
N LEU A 65 -2.09 9.86 0.36
CA LEU A 65 -2.97 8.98 1.09
C LEU A 65 -4.43 9.39 0.88
N ALA A 66 -5.25 8.43 0.49
CA ALA A 66 -6.67 8.61 0.28
C ALA A 66 -7.45 8.38 1.58
N MET A 67 -8.48 9.19 1.80
CA MET A 67 -9.44 9.04 2.89
C MET A 67 -10.85 9.29 2.35
N GLN A 68 -11.78 8.42 2.63
CA GLN A 68 -13.18 8.63 2.31
C GLN A 68 -13.77 9.68 3.28
N THR A 69 -14.33 10.75 2.75
CA THR A 69 -14.89 11.86 3.53
C THR A 69 -16.42 11.92 3.47
N GLY A 70 -17.03 11.07 2.67
CA GLY A 70 -18.49 10.96 2.54
C GLY A 70 -18.87 9.79 1.64
N PRO A 71 -20.17 9.56 1.41
CA PRO A 71 -20.64 8.37 0.68
C PRO A 71 -20.09 8.21 -0.73
N ALA A 72 -19.70 9.31 -1.39
CA ALA A 72 -19.18 9.33 -2.76
C ALA A 72 -17.96 10.25 -2.92
N THR A 73 -17.31 10.65 -1.82
CA THR A 73 -16.21 11.61 -1.85
C THR A 73 -14.96 11.04 -1.21
N VAL A 74 -13.83 11.29 -1.85
CA VAL A 74 -12.50 10.90 -1.39
C VAL A 74 -11.62 12.15 -1.33
N PHE A 75 -10.91 12.32 -0.23
CA PHE A 75 -9.87 13.32 -0.06
C PHE A 75 -8.51 12.67 -0.29
N PHE A 76 -7.62 13.38 -1.00
CA PHE A 76 -6.22 12.99 -1.16
C PHE A 76 -5.34 13.98 -0.41
N SER A 77 -4.51 13.50 0.49
CA SER A 77 -3.60 14.37 1.23
C SER A 77 -2.48 14.88 0.32
N SER A 78 -2.20 16.17 0.40
CA SER A 78 -1.05 16.81 -0.26
C SER A 78 0.25 16.67 0.54
N SER A 79 0.17 16.38 1.85
CA SER A 79 1.32 16.33 2.76
C SER A 79 1.60 14.93 3.33
N HIS A 80 0.63 14.02 3.31
CA HIS A 80 0.79 12.63 3.73
C HIS A 80 0.78 11.73 2.50
N VAL A 81 1.92 11.13 2.18
CA VAL A 81 2.13 10.46 0.90
C VAL A 81 2.76 9.09 1.08
N TRP A 82 2.46 8.17 0.19
CA TRP A 82 3.17 6.90 0.11
C TRP A 82 4.63 7.13 -0.29
N ALA A 83 5.56 6.45 0.40
CA ALA A 83 6.99 6.49 0.07
C ALA A 83 7.32 5.72 -1.22
N GLU A 84 6.46 4.77 -1.58
CA GLU A 84 6.56 3.93 -2.77
C GLU A 84 5.18 3.65 -3.36
N PRO A 85 5.07 3.13 -4.59
CA PRO A 85 3.79 2.69 -5.15
C PRO A 85 3.10 1.67 -4.23
N LEU A 86 1.82 1.88 -3.93
CA LEU A 86 1.07 1.05 -2.98
C LEU A 86 1.07 -0.44 -3.36
N ALA A 87 1.05 -0.76 -4.67
CA ALA A 87 1.16 -2.14 -5.13
C ALA A 87 2.48 -2.81 -4.67
N SER A 88 3.60 -2.07 -4.69
CA SER A 88 4.89 -2.56 -4.20
C SER A 88 4.87 -2.79 -2.70
N GLY A 89 4.32 -1.84 -1.94
CA GLY A 89 4.15 -1.97 -0.50
C GLY A 89 3.25 -3.14 -0.11
N LEU A 90 2.20 -3.43 -0.89
CA LEU A 90 1.35 -4.61 -0.72
C LEU A 90 2.13 -5.92 -0.92
N VAL A 91 2.91 -6.03 -1.99
CA VAL A 91 3.76 -7.21 -2.22
C VAL A 91 4.70 -7.44 -1.05
N GLN A 92 5.38 -6.38 -0.59
CA GLN A 92 6.33 -6.48 0.52
C GLN A 92 5.64 -6.88 1.82
N SER A 93 4.53 -6.23 2.17
CA SER A 93 3.77 -6.50 3.40
C SER A 93 3.18 -7.91 3.41
N LEU A 94 2.61 -8.37 2.29
CA LEU A 94 2.11 -9.73 2.12
C LEU A 94 3.24 -10.76 2.23
N SER A 95 4.37 -10.52 1.54
CA SER A 95 5.53 -11.43 1.57
C SER A 95 6.09 -11.58 2.99
N GLU A 96 6.18 -10.47 3.71
CA GLU A 96 6.62 -10.46 5.10
C GLU A 96 5.67 -11.28 6.00
N SER A 97 4.37 -11.06 5.91
CA SER A 97 3.37 -11.76 6.73
C SER A 97 3.30 -13.25 6.38
N LEU A 98 3.34 -13.60 5.10
CA LEU A 98 3.35 -15.00 4.64
C LEU A 98 4.58 -15.76 5.15
N TRP A 99 5.74 -15.15 5.09
CA TRP A 99 6.97 -15.76 5.59
C TRP A 99 6.96 -15.91 7.11
N GLN A 100 6.66 -14.83 7.83
CA GLN A 100 6.79 -14.81 9.29
C GLN A 100 5.76 -15.71 9.99
N GLU A 101 4.52 -15.74 9.48
CA GLU A 101 3.41 -16.41 10.16
C GLU A 101 3.12 -17.78 9.58
N GLN A 102 3.36 -18.00 8.29
CA GLN A 102 2.95 -19.21 7.58
C GLN A 102 4.11 -19.99 6.96
N HIS A 103 5.33 -19.44 6.96
CA HIS A 103 6.52 -20.03 6.33
C HIS A 103 6.32 -20.30 4.82
N ILE A 104 5.51 -19.47 4.17
CA ILE A 104 5.31 -19.47 2.72
C ILE A 104 6.27 -18.47 2.11
N ASP A 105 7.09 -18.93 1.17
CA ASP A 105 8.05 -18.08 0.46
C ASP A 105 7.42 -17.47 -0.79
N VAL A 106 7.65 -16.17 -0.98
CA VAL A 106 7.17 -15.45 -2.17
C VAL A 106 8.31 -15.33 -3.18
N ILE A 107 8.19 -16.06 -4.27
CA ILE A 107 9.21 -16.14 -5.30
C ILE A 107 9.06 -14.98 -6.29
N PRO A 108 10.11 -14.20 -6.57
CA PRO A 108 10.09 -13.20 -7.63
C PRO A 108 9.88 -13.82 -9.02
N ASN A 109 9.29 -13.05 -9.94
CA ASN A 109 9.11 -13.49 -11.31
C ASN A 109 10.46 -13.81 -11.98
N GLY A 110 10.55 -14.97 -12.66
CA GLY A 110 11.68 -15.35 -13.50
C GLY A 110 12.92 -15.90 -12.76
N VAL A 111 12.84 -16.17 -11.46
CA VAL A 111 14.04 -16.55 -10.67
C VAL A 111 14.21 -18.05 -10.45
N TYR A 112 13.13 -18.87 -10.49
CA TYR A 112 13.22 -20.30 -10.14
C TYR A 112 12.38 -21.17 -11.09
N GLU A 113 13.03 -21.99 -11.92
CA GLU A 113 12.38 -22.87 -12.89
C GLU A 113 12.05 -24.28 -12.35
N HIS A 114 12.59 -24.66 -11.18
CA HIS A 114 12.51 -26.04 -10.68
C HIS A 114 11.63 -26.22 -9.42
N LEU A 115 11.02 -25.14 -8.93
CA LEU A 115 10.14 -25.20 -7.77
C LEU A 115 8.68 -25.32 -8.20
N THR A 116 7.90 -26.09 -7.44
CA THR A 116 6.44 -26.04 -7.54
C THR A 116 5.97 -24.73 -6.93
N VAL A 117 5.48 -23.81 -7.77
CA VAL A 117 5.04 -22.47 -7.39
C VAL A 117 3.57 -22.31 -7.72
N HIS A 118 2.78 -21.83 -6.76
CA HIS A 118 1.39 -21.46 -6.99
C HIS A 118 1.33 -19.97 -7.36
N ASP A 119 0.64 -19.63 -8.43
CA ASP A 119 0.45 -18.22 -8.81
C ASP A 119 -0.74 -17.61 -8.07
N VAL A 120 -0.59 -16.38 -7.62
CA VAL A 120 -1.63 -15.61 -6.95
C VAL A 120 -1.84 -14.29 -7.67
N ALA A 121 -3.09 -14.00 -8.04
CA ALA A 121 -3.50 -12.69 -8.55
C ALA A 121 -4.43 -12.03 -7.54
N ILE A 122 -4.16 -10.80 -7.15
CA ILE A 122 -4.98 -10.03 -6.20
C ILE A 122 -5.58 -8.82 -6.92
N HIS A 123 -6.89 -8.63 -6.73
CA HIS A 123 -7.59 -7.42 -7.12
C HIS A 123 -8.14 -6.75 -5.87
N VAL A 124 -7.60 -5.59 -5.55
CA VAL A 124 -8.07 -4.75 -4.45
C VAL A 124 -9.12 -3.80 -4.99
N ASP A 125 -10.30 -3.82 -4.40
CA ASP A 125 -11.36 -2.86 -4.67
C ASP A 125 -11.16 -1.59 -3.86
N ASP A 126 -10.86 -1.74 -2.55
CA ASP A 126 -10.57 -0.63 -1.64
C ASP A 126 -9.49 -1.00 -0.61
N LEU A 127 -8.64 -0.03 -0.27
CA LEU A 127 -7.76 0.01 0.89
C LEU A 127 -7.74 1.44 1.41
N ILE A 128 -8.66 1.79 2.31
CA ILE A 128 -8.94 3.18 2.65
C ILE A 128 -9.46 3.34 4.08
N ALA A 129 -9.10 4.44 4.73
CA ALA A 129 -9.79 4.91 5.92
C ALA A 129 -11.11 5.59 5.50
N THR A 130 -12.20 5.28 6.22
CA THR A 130 -13.54 5.75 5.90
C THR A 130 -14.01 6.82 6.87
N ASN A 131 -15.07 7.54 6.49
CA ASN A 131 -15.76 8.50 7.37
C ASN A 131 -16.55 7.83 8.51
N ASN A 132 -16.61 6.50 8.56
CA ASN A 132 -17.24 5.75 9.63
C ASN A 132 -16.22 5.33 10.72
N ASN A 133 -15.05 5.97 10.75
CA ASN A 133 -13.99 5.70 11.70
C ASN A 133 -13.44 4.25 11.63
N GLU A 134 -13.36 3.71 10.44
CA GLU A 134 -12.79 2.39 10.17
C GLU A 134 -11.83 2.41 8.99
N VAL A 135 -10.93 1.45 8.93
CA VAL A 135 -10.14 1.11 7.74
C VAL A 135 -10.75 -0.13 7.10
N VAL A 136 -10.85 -0.10 5.78
CA VAL A 136 -11.40 -1.19 4.99
C VAL A 136 -10.35 -1.69 4.00
N LEU A 137 -10.21 -3.01 3.90
CA LEU A 137 -9.50 -3.68 2.81
C LEU A 137 -10.46 -4.71 2.21
N LYS A 138 -10.88 -4.51 0.97
CA LYS A 138 -11.76 -5.45 0.27
C LYS A 138 -11.33 -5.70 -1.16
N GLY A 139 -11.77 -6.83 -1.69
CA GLY A 139 -11.43 -7.27 -3.03
C GLY A 139 -11.61 -8.77 -3.21
N HIS A 140 -10.78 -9.33 -4.06
CA HIS A 140 -10.75 -10.77 -4.30
C HIS A 140 -9.36 -11.20 -4.76
N PHE A 141 -9.04 -12.46 -4.54
CA PHE A 141 -7.84 -13.05 -5.11
C PHE A 141 -8.17 -14.38 -5.82
N TRP A 142 -7.33 -14.72 -6.78
CA TRP A 142 -7.28 -16.02 -7.41
C TRP A 142 -6.00 -16.72 -7.03
N LEU A 143 -6.12 -17.95 -6.59
CA LEU A 143 -5.02 -18.89 -6.47
C LEU A 143 -5.07 -19.82 -7.69
N TYR A 144 -3.95 -19.89 -8.41
CA TYR A 144 -3.71 -20.81 -9.51
C TYR A 144 -2.73 -21.88 -9.04
N PRO A 145 -3.22 -23.01 -8.49
CA PRO A 145 -2.35 -24.08 -8.04
C PRO A 145 -1.60 -24.69 -9.22
N ALA A 146 -0.41 -25.24 -8.96
CA ALA A 146 0.38 -25.87 -10.01
C ALA A 146 -0.28 -27.13 -10.60
N THR A 147 -1.16 -27.81 -9.83
CA THR A 147 -1.71 -29.14 -10.17
C THR A 147 -3.23 -29.26 -9.98
N ALA A 148 -3.93 -28.19 -9.63
CA ALA A 148 -5.38 -28.21 -9.38
C ALA A 148 -6.08 -27.03 -10.09
N GLU A 149 -7.41 -27.05 -10.06
CA GLU A 149 -8.22 -25.96 -10.62
C GLU A 149 -8.05 -24.66 -9.85
N PRO A 150 -8.14 -23.50 -10.55
CA PRO A 150 -8.07 -22.20 -9.90
C PRO A 150 -9.18 -21.98 -8.88
N VAL A 151 -8.82 -21.35 -7.75
CA VAL A 151 -9.75 -20.99 -6.68
C VAL A 151 -9.84 -19.49 -6.57
N MET A 152 -11.06 -18.94 -6.50
CA MET A 152 -11.30 -17.52 -6.28
C MET A 152 -11.94 -17.32 -4.91
N GLN A 153 -11.40 -16.36 -4.16
CA GLN A 153 -11.94 -15.97 -2.85
C GLN A 153 -12.11 -14.46 -2.78
N ARG A 154 -13.25 -14.01 -2.23
CA ARG A 154 -13.52 -12.62 -1.90
C ARG A 154 -13.11 -12.34 -0.47
N PHE A 155 -12.66 -11.12 -0.20
CA PHE A 155 -12.36 -10.64 1.15
C PHE A 155 -12.97 -9.25 1.38
N ASP A 156 -13.40 -9.01 2.62
CA ASP A 156 -13.87 -7.71 3.13
C ASP A 156 -13.48 -7.64 4.61
N TYR A 157 -12.33 -7.02 4.86
CA TYR A 157 -11.82 -6.84 6.22
C TYR A 157 -12.01 -5.39 6.64
N ARG A 158 -12.40 -5.21 7.90
CA ARG A 158 -12.62 -3.91 8.51
C ARG A 158 -11.98 -3.86 9.88
N ARG A 159 -11.48 -2.68 10.23
CA ARG A 159 -10.91 -2.43 11.53
C ARG A 159 -11.23 -1.02 11.97
N GLU A 160 -11.76 -0.89 13.19
CA GLU A 160 -12.07 0.39 13.78
C GLU A 160 -10.78 1.18 14.07
N LEU A 161 -10.80 2.49 13.78
CA LEU A 161 -9.73 3.41 14.12
C LEU A 161 -9.90 3.81 15.59
N THR A 162 -8.99 3.38 16.44
CA THR A 162 -8.97 3.71 17.87
C THR A 162 -8.33 5.07 18.17
N ALA A 163 -7.67 5.65 17.17
CA ALA A 163 -7.08 6.99 17.21
C ALA A 163 -7.06 7.64 15.85
N ASP A 164 -7.10 8.96 15.83
CA ASP A 164 -7.05 9.76 14.60
C ASP A 164 -5.65 9.79 13.98
N GLY A 165 -5.62 10.09 12.69
CA GLY A 165 -4.40 10.38 11.95
C GLY A 165 -3.99 9.29 10.95
N PHE A 166 -3.23 9.73 9.96
CA PHE A 166 -2.77 8.85 8.86
C PHE A 166 -1.86 7.71 9.33
N GLU A 167 -1.06 7.92 10.38
CA GLU A 167 -0.19 6.88 10.93
C GLU A 167 -1.00 5.70 11.46
N HIS A 168 -2.04 5.98 12.26
CA HIS A 168 -2.94 4.93 12.78
C HIS A 168 -3.70 4.24 11.67
N ALA A 169 -4.14 4.98 10.65
CA ALA A 169 -4.78 4.38 9.49
C ALA A 169 -3.83 3.40 8.77
N VAL A 170 -2.57 3.77 8.55
CA VAL A 170 -1.57 2.90 7.90
C VAL A 170 -1.24 1.69 8.76
N ILE A 171 -1.14 1.83 10.08
CA ILE A 171 -0.94 0.69 10.99
C ILE A 171 -2.10 -0.30 10.87
N ASN A 172 -3.35 0.18 10.89
CA ASN A 172 -4.52 -0.68 10.69
C ASN A 172 -4.55 -1.32 9.29
N MET A 173 -4.14 -0.59 8.24
CA MET A 173 -4.00 -1.18 6.89
C MET A 173 -3.04 -2.38 6.87
N ARG A 174 -1.89 -2.29 7.57
CA ARG A 174 -0.93 -3.41 7.69
C ARG A 174 -1.57 -4.64 8.33
N GLU A 175 -2.37 -4.44 9.38
CA GLU A 175 -3.04 -5.54 10.06
C GLU A 175 -4.09 -6.20 9.16
N LEU A 176 -4.82 -5.42 8.34
CA LEU A 176 -5.75 -5.98 7.34
C LEU A 176 -5.00 -6.77 6.25
N VAL A 177 -3.81 -6.31 5.86
CA VAL A 177 -2.95 -7.05 4.90
C VAL A 177 -2.48 -8.38 5.51
N THR A 178 -2.22 -8.42 6.82
CA THR A 178 -1.90 -9.67 7.53
C THR A 178 -3.07 -10.67 7.48
N LEU A 179 -4.32 -10.21 7.62
CA LEU A 179 -5.50 -11.07 7.46
C LEU A 179 -5.60 -11.63 6.03
N LEU A 180 -5.35 -10.81 5.02
CA LEU A 180 -5.32 -11.28 3.63
C LEU A 180 -4.22 -12.33 3.41
N ALA A 181 -3.03 -12.13 3.99
CA ALA A 181 -1.95 -13.11 3.93
C ALA A 181 -2.36 -14.45 4.55
N ALA A 182 -3.08 -14.43 5.68
CA ALA A 182 -3.59 -15.65 6.32
C ALA A 182 -4.61 -16.40 5.44
N ASP A 183 -5.52 -15.67 4.77
CA ASP A 183 -6.49 -16.30 3.86
C ASP A 183 -5.83 -16.88 2.61
N VAL A 184 -4.84 -16.19 2.04
CA VAL A 184 -4.03 -16.73 0.93
C VAL A 184 -3.30 -18.00 1.38
N ALA A 185 -2.67 -17.99 2.56
CA ALA A 185 -1.97 -19.15 3.10
C ALA A 185 -2.89 -20.35 3.34
N LYS A 186 -4.08 -20.09 3.86
CA LYS A 186 -5.10 -21.12 4.04
C LYS A 186 -5.47 -21.75 2.70
N SER A 187 -5.78 -20.93 1.68
CA SER A 187 -6.10 -21.41 0.35
C SER A 187 -4.98 -22.25 -0.28
N VAL A 188 -3.71 -21.86 -0.07
CA VAL A 188 -2.54 -22.64 -0.51
C VAL A 188 -2.46 -23.99 0.21
N SER A 189 -2.83 -24.04 1.48
CA SER A 189 -2.82 -25.29 2.26
C SER A 189 -3.93 -26.25 1.85
N ASP A 190 -5.09 -25.73 1.45
CA ASP A 190 -6.28 -26.50 1.07
C ASP A 190 -6.13 -27.17 -0.32
N VAL A 191 -5.17 -26.74 -1.15
CA VAL A 191 -4.92 -27.28 -2.52
C VAL A 191 -3.67 -28.16 -2.64
N LYS A 192 -3.09 -28.55 -1.51
CA LYS A 192 -1.95 -29.48 -1.44
C LYS A 192 -2.39 -30.96 -1.61
#